data_a2a40f81db95f056df2f7c96f2694b6a
#
_entry.id   a2a40f81db95f056df2f7c96f2694b6a
#
_cell.length_a   1.000
_cell.length_b   1.000
_cell.length_c   1.000
_cell.angle_alpha   90.00
_cell.angle_beta   90.00
_cell.angle_gamma   90.00
#
_symmetry.space_group_name_H-M   'P 1'
#
loop_
_entity.id
_entity.type
_entity.pdbx_description
1 polymer ?
#
loop_
_entity_poly.entity_id
_entity_poly.type
_entity_poly.pdbx_seq_one_letter_code
_entity_poly.pdbx_strand_id
1 'polypeptide(L)'
;GYGKGYAVRKVLNILQSEEVESALISFGGSLVYGKGPHPYGDRWKVSVPLEDKGRAPVFYLKDEALSTSGNSLNNQKKFANSGHIVNPETLRIRKGTGLVSVQAEDPVRAEVFSTALFSAGKKRTSDIAGRHPELKIECYFSSSL
;
A
#
# COMPACT_ATOMS: atom_id res chain seq x y z
N GLY A 1 3.21 -2.53 -9.71
CA GLY A 1 2.02 -1.90 -9.23
C GLY A 1 1.53 -0.72 -10.06
N TYR A 2 0.43 -0.91 -10.81
CA TYR A 2 -0.29 0.17 -11.48
C TYR A 2 -1.76 -0.21 -11.67
N GLY A 3 -2.02 -1.47 -12.00
CA GLY A 3 -3.32 -1.93 -12.50
C GLY A 3 -4.45 -1.80 -11.48
N LYS A 4 -4.19 -2.10 -10.19
CA LYS A 4 -5.21 -1.98 -9.14
C LYS A 4 -5.58 -0.52 -8.87
N GLY A 5 -4.58 0.37 -8.82
CA GLY A 5 -4.81 1.81 -8.65
C GLY A 5 -5.63 2.39 -9.79
N TYR A 6 -5.32 1.99 -11.02
CA TYR A 6 -6.11 2.38 -12.20
C TYR A 6 -7.55 1.86 -12.13
N ALA A 7 -7.74 0.59 -11.72
CA ALA A 7 -9.08 0.02 -11.55
C ALA A 7 -9.88 0.78 -10.49
N VAL A 8 -9.28 1.07 -9.33
CA VAL A 8 -9.92 1.88 -8.28
C VAL A 8 -10.30 3.26 -8.80
N ARG A 9 -9.42 3.93 -9.58
CA ARG A 9 -9.74 5.23 -10.20
C ARG A 9 -10.96 5.14 -11.13
N LYS A 10 -11.10 4.05 -11.89
CA LYS A 10 -12.30 3.82 -12.72
C LYS A 10 -13.57 3.61 -11.88
N VAL A 11 -13.45 2.85 -10.79
CA VAL A 11 -14.58 2.67 -9.85
C VAL A 11 -14.98 4.00 -9.22
N LEU A 12 -14.01 4.85 -8.83
CA LEU A 12 -14.30 6.17 -8.26
C LEU A 12 -15.09 7.07 -9.23
N ASN A 13 -14.76 7.02 -10.54
CA ASN A 13 -15.51 7.78 -11.54
C ASN A 13 -16.97 7.28 -11.66
N ILE A 14 -17.19 5.97 -11.55
CA ILE A 14 -18.55 5.39 -11.54
C ILE A 14 -19.30 5.83 -10.27
N LEU A 15 -18.67 5.70 -9.09
CA LEU A 15 -19.30 6.12 -7.84
C LEU A 15 -19.62 7.63 -7.83
N GLN A 16 -18.83 8.43 -8.51
CA GLN A 16 -19.10 9.85 -8.64
C GLN A 16 -20.29 10.12 -9.58
N SER A 17 -20.40 9.39 -10.70
CA SER A 17 -21.55 9.53 -11.61
C SER A 17 -22.86 9.02 -11.01
N GLU A 18 -22.78 8.08 -10.07
CA GLU A 18 -23.92 7.54 -9.32
C GLU A 18 -24.20 8.31 -8.01
N GLU A 19 -23.54 9.45 -7.82
CA GLU A 19 -23.70 10.33 -6.64
C GLU A 19 -23.47 9.63 -5.28
N VAL A 20 -22.65 8.57 -5.28
CA VAL A 20 -22.28 7.87 -4.04
C VAL A 20 -21.30 8.72 -3.23
N GLU A 21 -21.74 9.23 -2.08
CA GLU A 21 -20.93 10.13 -1.24
C GLU A 21 -19.89 9.39 -0.39
N SER A 22 -20.20 8.16 0.03
CA SER A 22 -19.41 7.41 1.00
C SER A 22 -19.25 5.96 0.58
N ALA A 23 -18.00 5.49 0.46
CA ALA A 23 -17.68 4.11 0.10
C ALA A 23 -16.29 3.68 0.58
N LEU A 24 -16.14 2.43 0.98
CA LEU A 24 -14.85 1.79 1.17
C LEU A 24 -14.60 0.79 0.04
N ILE A 25 -13.56 1.01 -0.74
CA ILE A 25 -13.16 0.16 -1.87
C ILE A 25 -11.94 -0.63 -1.44
N SER A 26 -12.00 -1.96 -1.51
CA SER A 26 -10.84 -2.83 -1.28
C SER A 26 -10.55 -3.64 -2.54
N PHE A 27 -9.31 -3.55 -3.05
CA PHE A 27 -8.90 -4.25 -4.26
C PHE A 27 -7.70 -5.18 -3.96
N GLY A 28 -7.98 -6.48 -3.97
CA GLY A 28 -6.97 -7.52 -3.74
C GLY A 28 -6.32 -7.47 -2.34
N GLY A 29 -6.97 -6.86 -1.36
CA GLY A 29 -6.49 -6.78 0.03
C GLY A 29 -5.24 -5.90 0.24
N SER A 30 -4.62 -5.39 -0.83
CA SER A 30 -3.40 -4.59 -0.75
C SER A 30 -3.58 -3.13 -1.17
N LEU A 31 -4.73 -2.77 -1.72
CA LEU A 31 -5.12 -1.41 -2.03
C LEU A 31 -6.52 -1.15 -1.49
N VAL A 32 -6.64 -0.14 -0.65
CA VAL A 32 -7.92 0.31 -0.06
C VAL A 32 -8.09 1.79 -0.34
N TYR A 33 -9.29 2.22 -0.70
CA TYR A 33 -9.65 3.63 -0.86
C TYR A 33 -10.87 3.95 -0.03
N GLY A 34 -10.78 4.98 0.80
CA GLY A 34 -11.91 5.53 1.54
C GLY A 34 -12.46 6.75 0.81
N LYS A 35 -13.63 6.63 0.15
CA LYS A 35 -14.36 7.75 -0.46
C LYS A 35 -15.24 8.41 0.57
N GLY A 36 -15.11 9.72 0.71
CA GLY A 36 -15.91 10.50 1.65
C GLY A 36 -15.78 10.09 3.11
N PRO A 37 -16.66 10.55 3.99
CA PRO A 37 -16.63 10.21 5.41
C PRO A 37 -17.14 8.78 5.64
N HIS A 38 -16.70 8.17 6.75
CA HIS A 38 -17.30 6.92 7.22
C HIS A 38 -18.73 7.20 7.74
N PRO A 39 -19.72 6.32 7.51
CA PRO A 39 -21.13 6.56 7.93
C PRO A 39 -21.33 6.84 9.43
N TYR A 40 -20.41 6.34 10.27
CA TYR A 40 -20.43 6.52 11.72
C TYR A 40 -19.22 7.30 12.25
N GLY A 41 -18.54 8.10 11.40
CA GLY A 41 -17.37 8.86 11.78
C GLY A 41 -16.86 9.74 10.64
N ASP A 42 -15.74 10.45 10.85
CA ASP A 42 -15.17 11.34 9.82
C ASP A 42 -14.30 10.58 8.79
N ARG A 43 -13.64 9.51 9.21
CA ARG A 43 -12.66 8.79 8.38
C ARG A 43 -12.82 7.29 8.47
N TRP A 44 -12.41 6.59 7.41
CA TRP A 44 -12.33 5.14 7.35
C TRP A 44 -11.09 4.65 8.07
N LYS A 45 -11.26 3.88 9.13
CA LYS A 45 -10.16 3.28 9.90
C LYS A 45 -9.72 1.97 9.25
N VAL A 46 -8.47 1.92 8.79
CA VAL A 46 -7.87 0.75 8.13
C VAL A 46 -6.63 0.34 8.89
N SER A 47 -6.51 -0.94 9.25
CA SER A 47 -5.31 -1.51 9.85
C SER A 47 -4.59 -2.41 8.86
N VAL A 48 -3.25 -2.35 8.86
CA VAL A 48 -2.40 -3.23 8.06
C VAL A 48 -1.83 -4.30 9.00
N PRO A 49 -2.21 -5.58 8.84
CA PRO A 49 -1.70 -6.63 9.72
C PRO A 49 -0.18 -6.80 9.53
N LEU A 50 0.56 -6.76 10.63
CA LEU A 50 1.97 -7.13 10.69
C LEU A 50 2.09 -8.57 11.18
N GLU A 51 3.02 -9.33 10.61
CA GLU A 51 3.25 -10.73 11.02
C GLU A 51 3.96 -10.88 12.36
N ASP A 52 4.78 -9.89 12.72
CA ASP A 52 5.34 -9.81 14.06
C ASP A 52 4.26 -9.33 15.04
N LYS A 53 4.30 -9.83 16.28
CA LYS A 53 3.35 -9.52 17.37
C LYS A 53 3.30 -8.03 17.76
N GLY A 54 3.77 -7.16 16.89
CA GLY A 54 3.70 -5.71 17.01
C GLY A 54 2.27 -5.18 16.80
N ARG A 55 2.06 -3.96 17.25
CA ARG A 55 0.79 -3.25 17.03
C ARG A 55 0.63 -2.95 15.54
N ALA A 56 -0.44 -3.45 14.94
CA ALA A 56 -0.77 -3.17 13.55
C ALA A 56 -0.89 -1.66 13.32
N PRO A 57 -0.19 -1.09 12.33
CA PRO A 57 -0.35 0.32 11.99
C PRO A 57 -1.77 0.59 11.55
N VAL A 58 -2.29 1.75 11.97
CA VAL A 58 -3.65 2.19 11.68
C VAL A 58 -3.60 3.46 10.85
N PHE A 59 -4.35 3.45 9.76
CA PHE A 59 -4.50 4.58 8.85
C PHE A 59 -5.95 5.07 8.87
N TYR A 60 -6.13 6.35 8.62
CA TYR A 60 -7.44 6.99 8.55
C TYR A 60 -7.61 7.63 7.19
N LEU A 61 -8.52 7.10 6.38
CA LEU A 61 -8.71 7.50 4.99
C LEU A 61 -10.00 8.34 4.84
N LYS A 62 -9.90 9.39 4.03
CA LYS A 62 -11.03 10.19 3.53
C LYS A 62 -10.59 10.81 2.22
N ASP A 63 -11.18 10.34 1.14
CA ASP A 63 -10.77 10.66 -0.24
C ASP A 63 -9.29 10.34 -0.51
N GLU A 64 -8.82 9.26 0.11
CA GLU A 64 -7.44 8.80 0.05
C GLU A 64 -7.36 7.28 -0.14
N ALA A 65 -6.30 6.86 -0.80
CA ALA A 65 -5.92 5.46 -0.96
C ALA A 65 -4.82 5.08 0.04
N LEU A 66 -4.84 3.84 0.49
CA LEU A 66 -3.75 3.16 1.16
C LEU A 66 -3.33 1.96 0.33
N SER A 67 -2.10 1.94 -0.14
CA SER A 67 -1.52 0.79 -0.82
C SER A 67 -0.39 0.18 0.00
N THR A 68 -0.41 -1.14 0.15
CA THR A 68 0.62 -1.89 0.87
C THR A 68 1.28 -2.90 -0.05
N SER A 69 2.60 -2.83 -0.14
CA SER A 69 3.44 -3.76 -0.87
C SER A 69 4.44 -4.42 0.06
N GLY A 70 4.63 -5.72 -0.09
CA GLY A 70 5.57 -6.43 0.78
C GLY A 70 5.66 -7.93 0.50
N ASN A 71 6.56 -8.57 1.23
CA ASN A 71 6.69 -10.01 1.30
C ASN A 71 6.37 -10.48 2.72
N SER A 72 5.43 -11.40 2.84
CA SER A 72 5.00 -12.00 4.09
C SER A 72 5.84 -13.23 4.41
N LEU A 73 6.14 -13.47 5.70
CA LEU A 73 6.79 -14.70 6.17
C LEU A 73 5.96 -15.95 5.84
N ASN A 74 4.64 -15.84 5.88
CA ASN A 74 3.75 -16.97 5.56
C ASN A 74 3.82 -17.37 4.08
N ASN A 75 4.01 -16.41 3.18
CA ASN A 75 4.23 -16.69 1.77
C ASN A 75 5.61 -17.32 1.51
N GLN A 76 6.63 -16.96 2.30
CA GLN A 76 7.97 -17.57 2.20
C GLN A 76 7.97 -19.04 2.67
N LYS A 77 7.14 -19.41 3.65
CA LYS A 77 7.03 -20.81 4.11
C LYS A 77 6.31 -21.72 3.11
N LYS A 78 5.35 -21.18 2.35
CA LYS A 78 4.61 -21.97 1.33
C LYS A 78 5.37 -22.12 0.01
N PHE A 79 6.22 -21.15 -0.33
CA PHE A 79 6.97 -21.13 -1.59
C PHE A 79 8.37 -20.61 -1.29
N ALA A 80 9.32 -21.50 -1.07
CA ALA A 80 10.73 -21.13 -0.90
C ALA A 80 11.17 -20.22 -2.07
N ASN A 81 11.47 -18.93 -1.80
CA ASN A 81 11.85 -17.89 -2.75
C ASN A 81 10.71 -17.14 -3.51
N SER A 82 9.46 -17.24 -3.14
CA SER A 82 8.37 -16.61 -3.88
C SER A 82 8.07 -15.17 -3.47
N GLY A 83 9.02 -14.27 -3.65
CA GLY A 83 8.69 -12.86 -3.80
C GLY A 83 8.13 -12.62 -5.22
N HIS A 84 7.11 -11.77 -5.34
CA HIS A 84 6.54 -11.40 -6.64
C HIS A 84 7.00 -10.01 -7.12
N ILE A 85 7.75 -9.28 -6.27
CA ILE A 85 8.26 -7.94 -6.60
C ILE A 85 9.70 -8.07 -7.06
N VAL A 86 9.92 -7.67 -8.30
CA VAL A 86 11.24 -7.70 -8.96
C VAL A 86 11.87 -6.30 -8.89
N ASN A 87 13.14 -6.23 -8.53
CA ASN A 87 13.91 -5.01 -8.64
C ASN A 87 14.28 -4.80 -10.12
N PRO A 88 13.89 -3.68 -10.76
CA PRO A 88 14.10 -3.46 -12.19
C PRO A 88 15.56 -3.20 -12.57
N GLU A 89 16.42 -2.79 -11.63
CA GLU A 89 17.85 -2.56 -11.89
C GLU A 89 18.63 -3.88 -11.89
N THR A 90 18.28 -4.79 -10.97
CA THR A 90 19.03 -6.05 -10.80
C THR A 90 18.35 -7.24 -11.46
N LEU A 91 17.09 -7.07 -11.90
CA LEU A 91 16.20 -8.12 -12.43
C LEU A 91 16.01 -9.30 -11.48
N ARG A 92 16.24 -9.08 -10.18
CA ARG A 92 16.12 -10.11 -9.14
C ARG A 92 14.88 -9.87 -8.30
N ILE A 93 14.28 -10.95 -7.84
CA ILE A 93 13.21 -10.90 -6.86
C ILE A 93 13.74 -10.24 -5.58
N ARG A 94 12.97 -9.28 -5.05
CA ARG A 94 13.29 -8.62 -3.77
C ARG A 94 13.20 -9.65 -2.65
N LYS A 95 14.35 -9.96 -2.04
CA LYS A 95 14.46 -10.84 -0.87
C LYS A 95 14.21 -10.05 0.42
N GLY A 96 13.91 -10.79 1.49
CA GLY A 96 13.64 -10.24 2.81
C GLY A 96 12.15 -9.98 3.08
N THR A 97 11.83 -9.93 4.35
CA THR A 97 10.47 -9.65 4.84
C THR A 97 10.30 -8.18 5.11
N GLY A 98 9.13 -7.67 4.86
CA GLY A 98 8.79 -6.29 5.15
C GLY A 98 7.55 -5.84 4.41
N LEU A 99 7.07 -4.68 4.82
CA LEU A 99 5.93 -3.99 4.22
C LEU A 99 6.29 -2.53 4.01
N VAL A 100 5.79 -1.97 2.92
CA VAL A 100 5.76 -0.53 2.67
C VAL A 100 4.32 -0.14 2.39
N SER A 101 3.77 0.72 3.23
CA SER A 101 2.44 1.29 3.08
C SER A 101 2.55 2.74 2.65
N VAL A 102 1.79 3.11 1.63
CA VAL A 102 1.74 4.48 1.10
C VAL A 102 0.30 4.96 1.08
N GLN A 103 0.02 6.08 1.75
CA GLN A 103 -1.24 6.78 1.71
C GLN A 103 -1.12 8.00 0.79
N ALA A 104 -2.04 8.17 -0.14
CA ALA A 104 -2.10 9.28 -1.10
C ALA A 104 -3.54 9.49 -1.58
N GLU A 105 -3.86 10.69 -2.05
CA GLU A 105 -5.17 11.00 -2.66
C GLU A 105 -5.40 10.15 -3.93
N ASP A 106 -4.39 10.03 -4.78
CA ASP A 106 -4.48 9.23 -6.01
C ASP A 106 -4.13 7.75 -5.76
N PRO A 107 -5.08 6.81 -6.00
CA PRO A 107 -4.84 5.39 -5.81
C PRO A 107 -3.74 4.81 -6.71
N VAL A 108 -3.52 5.40 -7.88
CA VAL A 108 -2.41 4.98 -8.77
C VAL A 108 -1.08 5.37 -8.15
N ARG A 109 -0.94 6.59 -7.62
CA ARG A 109 0.28 7.02 -6.94
C ARG A 109 0.56 6.15 -5.71
N ALA A 110 -0.45 5.90 -4.87
CA ALA A 110 -0.29 5.03 -3.71
C ALA A 110 0.26 3.64 -4.12
N GLU A 111 -0.29 3.01 -5.16
CA GLU A 111 0.13 1.69 -5.62
C GLU A 111 1.52 1.70 -6.25
N VAL A 112 1.82 2.67 -7.09
CA VAL A 112 3.12 2.79 -7.75
C VAL A 112 4.23 3.00 -6.72
N PHE A 113 4.03 3.94 -5.80
CA PHE A 113 5.04 4.25 -4.80
C PHE A 113 5.22 3.13 -3.77
N SER A 114 4.17 2.46 -3.31
CA SER A 114 4.33 1.33 -2.38
C SER A 114 5.18 0.21 -2.99
N THR A 115 4.95 -0.11 -4.28
CA THR A 115 5.71 -1.13 -5.00
C THR A 115 7.15 -0.69 -5.27
N ALA A 116 7.34 0.55 -5.75
CA ALA A 116 8.66 1.09 -6.06
C ALA A 116 9.55 1.18 -4.81
N LEU A 117 9.02 1.70 -3.71
CA LEU A 117 9.73 1.84 -2.44
C LEU A 117 10.10 0.47 -1.84
N PHE A 118 9.18 -0.49 -1.87
CA PHE A 118 9.49 -1.84 -1.43
C PHE A 118 10.59 -2.47 -2.30
N SER A 119 10.52 -2.32 -3.62
CA SER A 119 11.54 -2.81 -4.56
C SER A 119 12.91 -2.17 -4.33
N ALA A 120 12.94 -0.85 -4.10
CA ALA A 120 14.17 -0.09 -3.85
C ALA A 120 14.86 -0.46 -2.53
N GLY A 121 14.10 -0.91 -1.53
CA GLY A 121 14.58 -1.34 -0.23
C GLY A 121 14.83 -0.18 0.74
N LYS A 122 15.05 -0.52 2.01
CA LYS A 122 15.11 0.40 3.15
C LYS A 122 16.01 1.61 2.92
N LYS A 123 17.21 1.40 2.38
CA LYS A 123 18.22 2.47 2.22
C LYS A 123 17.75 3.58 1.26
N ARG A 124 17.11 3.22 0.15
CA ARG A 124 16.64 4.19 -0.86
C ARG A 124 15.27 4.78 -0.53
N THR A 125 14.50 4.11 0.32
CA THR A 125 13.15 4.56 0.69
C THR A 125 13.17 5.92 1.35
N SER A 126 14.11 6.19 2.25
CA SER A 126 14.24 7.49 2.93
C SER A 126 14.51 8.62 1.95
N ASP A 127 15.39 8.41 0.97
CA ASP A 127 15.74 9.41 -0.03
C ASP A 127 14.55 9.73 -0.95
N ILE A 128 13.78 8.70 -1.31
CA ILE A 128 12.60 8.87 -2.17
C ILE A 128 11.48 9.55 -1.37
N ALA A 129 11.25 9.12 -0.13
CA ALA A 129 10.23 9.72 0.74
C ALA A 129 10.48 11.22 0.97
N GLY A 130 11.73 11.62 1.18
CA GLY A 130 12.09 13.04 1.34
C GLY A 130 11.78 13.92 0.13
N ARG A 131 11.68 13.33 -1.07
CA ARG A 131 11.31 14.06 -2.31
C ARG A 131 9.79 14.09 -2.58
N HIS A 132 9.01 13.38 -1.78
CA HIS A 132 7.56 13.27 -1.92
C HIS A 132 6.84 13.50 -0.59
N PRO A 133 6.92 14.73 -0.03
CA PRO A 133 6.35 15.06 1.27
C PRO A 133 4.81 14.97 1.31
N GLU A 134 4.17 14.97 0.15
CA GLU A 134 2.72 14.79 -0.01
C GLU A 134 2.26 13.35 0.23
N LEU A 135 3.19 12.38 0.25
CA LEU A 135 2.89 10.98 0.52
C LEU A 135 3.13 10.66 2.00
N LYS A 136 2.17 9.99 2.63
CA LYS A 136 2.40 9.40 3.95
C LYS A 136 2.92 7.98 3.76
N ILE A 137 4.18 7.75 4.16
CA ILE A 137 4.90 6.51 3.91
C ILE A 137 5.27 5.87 5.25
N GLU A 138 4.86 4.61 5.43
CA GLU A 138 5.21 3.78 6.58
C GLU A 138 5.97 2.54 6.09
N CYS A 139 7.12 2.26 6.71
CA CYS A 139 8.00 1.18 6.30
C CYS A 139 8.32 0.26 7.47
N TYR A 140 8.07 -1.02 7.27
CA TYR A 140 8.34 -2.08 8.22
C TYR A 140 9.23 -3.11 7.54
N PHE A 141 10.54 -3.03 7.75
CA PHE A 141 11.49 -4.01 7.26
C PHE A 141 12.02 -4.81 8.46
N SER A 142 11.93 -6.14 8.37
CA SER A 142 12.54 -7.02 9.35
C SER A 142 14.05 -6.76 9.45
N SER A 143 14.56 -6.74 10.67
CA SER A 143 15.99 -6.52 10.97
C SER A 143 16.89 -7.69 10.59
N SER A 144 16.39 -8.70 9.89
CA SER A 144 17.17 -9.88 9.51
C SER A 144 18.05 -9.55 8.30
N LEU A 145 19.29 -9.16 8.63
CA LEU A 145 20.51 -9.11 7.81
C LEU A 145 20.61 -7.95 6.81
#